data_319f680994033bedccbab7bcd256b662
#
_entry.id   319f680994033bedccbab7bcd256b662
#
_cell.length_a   1.000
_cell.length_b   1.000
_cell.length_c   1.000
_cell.angle_alpha   90.00
_cell.angle_beta   90.00
_cell.angle_gamma   90.00
#
_symmetry.space_group_name_H-M   'P 1'
#
loop_
_entity.id
_entity.type
_entity.pdbx_description
1 polymer ?
#
loop_
_entity_poly.entity_id
_entity_poly.type
_entity_poly.pdbx_seq_one_letter_code
_entity_poly.pdbx_strand_id
1 'polypeptide(L)'
;MRLVISLIAGVLIVGCSSQSNQHDIQDRVSSGSVLFLRGDMTNWDALPEYKVQQTSTRLFSVKANLPEAGKTYHFKFADAQWNPSMNYGTAIDDAALSLNRPLPVRAYSYLDELKFTPEQAGTYEFMLDFRGHKPVALVKLAQ
;
A
#
# COMPACT_ATOMS: atom_id res chain seq x y z
N MET A 1 38.84 53.57 20.97
CA MET A 1 38.76 52.51 20.00
C MET A 1 38.09 51.31 20.64
N ARG A 2 36.77 51.16 20.47
CA ARG A 2 35.98 50.08 21.10
C ARG A 2 35.48 49.14 20.00
N LEU A 3 35.98 47.93 20.03
CA LEU A 3 35.57 46.84 19.11
C LEU A 3 34.23 46.26 19.61
N VAL A 4 33.19 46.34 18.81
CA VAL A 4 31.90 45.69 19.06
C VAL A 4 31.88 44.41 18.23
N ILE A 5 31.95 43.27 18.93
CA ILE A 5 31.80 41.94 18.33
C ILE A 5 30.33 41.61 18.36
N SER A 6 29.69 41.62 17.18
CA SER A 6 28.29 41.14 17.02
C SER A 6 28.29 39.62 16.87
N LEU A 7 27.73 38.97 17.89
CA LEU A 7 27.49 37.53 17.85
C LEU A 7 26.17 37.26 17.11
N ILE A 8 26.24 36.67 15.91
CA ILE A 8 25.07 36.23 15.17
C ILE A 8 24.78 34.79 15.63
N ALA A 9 23.72 34.63 16.43
CA ALA A 9 23.22 33.34 16.79
C ALA A 9 22.40 32.74 15.62
N GLY A 10 23.00 31.79 14.91
CA GLY A 10 22.29 31.01 13.89
C GLY A 10 21.30 30.01 14.51
N VAL A 11 20.03 30.24 14.32
CA VAL A 11 18.98 29.29 14.69
C VAL A 11 18.93 28.17 13.64
N LEU A 12 19.45 27.01 13.96
CA LEU A 12 19.26 25.79 13.15
C LEU A 12 17.85 25.28 13.36
N ILE A 13 16.99 25.49 12.41
CA ILE A 13 15.66 24.83 12.36
C ILE A 13 15.90 23.39 11.90
N VAL A 14 15.93 22.46 12.86
CA VAL A 14 15.89 21.03 12.57
C VAL A 14 14.47 20.70 12.15
N GLY A 15 14.20 20.68 10.87
CA GLY A 15 12.97 20.18 10.31
C GLY A 15 12.93 18.65 10.48
N CYS A 16 12.12 18.15 11.41
CA CYS A 16 11.76 16.74 11.47
C CYS A 16 10.93 16.40 10.24
N SER A 17 11.56 15.89 9.21
CA SER A 17 10.86 15.33 8.06
C SER A 17 10.32 13.95 8.42
N SER A 18 9.02 13.78 8.40
CA SER A 18 8.31 12.52 8.60
C SER A 18 8.45 11.57 7.39
N GLN A 19 9.67 11.35 6.93
CA GLN A 19 9.98 10.43 5.81
C GLN A 19 10.23 8.98 6.25
N SER A 20 10.20 8.70 7.56
CA SER A 20 10.66 7.43 8.11
C SER A 20 9.79 6.21 7.76
N ASN A 21 8.48 6.38 7.52
CA ASN A 21 7.57 5.23 7.38
C ASN A 21 7.56 4.58 6.00
N GLN A 22 7.90 5.31 4.93
CA GLN A 22 7.88 4.76 3.58
C GLN A 22 9.15 3.99 3.21
N HIS A 23 10.29 4.40 3.75
CA HIS A 23 11.57 3.74 3.55
C HIS A 23 11.60 2.37 4.26
N ASP A 24 11.02 2.30 5.44
CA ASP A 24 10.97 1.12 6.29
C ASP A 24 10.20 -0.06 5.64
N ILE A 25 9.17 0.23 4.84
CA ILE A 25 8.37 -0.78 4.15
C ILE A 25 9.11 -1.36 2.95
N GLN A 26 9.76 -0.53 2.17
CA GLN A 26 10.58 -0.98 1.04
C GLN A 26 11.75 -1.83 1.53
N ASP A 27 12.38 -1.44 2.63
CA ASP A 27 13.47 -2.20 3.25
C ASP A 27 12.98 -3.55 3.79
N ARG A 28 11.77 -3.64 4.33
CA ARG A 28 11.17 -4.89 4.80
C ARG A 28 10.79 -5.83 3.66
N VAL A 29 10.21 -5.32 2.59
CA VAL A 29 9.92 -6.14 1.40
C VAL A 29 11.21 -6.55 0.70
N SER A 30 12.22 -5.68 0.66
CA SER A 30 13.55 -5.99 0.14
C SER A 30 14.33 -6.96 1.03
N SER A 31 14.07 -7.00 2.33
CA SER A 31 14.71 -7.90 3.30
C SER A 31 14.04 -9.28 3.43
N GLY A 32 13.10 -9.60 2.54
CA GLY A 32 12.46 -10.91 2.47
C GLY A 32 11.06 -10.99 3.08
N SER A 33 10.50 -9.89 3.58
CA SER A 33 9.10 -9.83 3.94
C SER A 33 8.24 -9.88 2.67
N VAL A 34 7.32 -10.81 2.60
CA VAL A 34 6.51 -11.09 1.43
C VAL A 34 5.08 -10.67 1.67
N LEU A 35 4.54 -9.80 0.79
CA LEU A 35 3.13 -9.46 0.76
C LEU A 35 2.36 -10.37 -0.19
N PHE A 36 1.12 -10.63 0.17
CA PHE A 36 0.14 -11.37 -0.63
C PHE A 36 -1.12 -10.53 -0.81
N LEU A 37 -1.79 -10.70 -1.92
CA LEU A 37 -3.20 -10.34 -2.04
C LEU A 37 -4.01 -11.43 -1.31
N ARG A 38 -4.69 -11.04 -0.25
CA ARG A 38 -5.52 -11.93 0.57
C ARG A 38 -6.93 -11.38 0.65
N GLY A 39 -7.91 -12.19 0.33
CA GLY A 39 -9.30 -11.74 0.32
C GLY A 39 -10.26 -12.85 -0.10
N ASP A 40 -11.46 -12.46 -0.50
CA ASP A 40 -12.52 -13.40 -0.90
C ASP A 40 -12.06 -14.33 -2.03
N MET A 41 -11.20 -13.84 -2.94
CA MET A 41 -10.67 -14.62 -4.05
C MET A 41 -9.63 -15.68 -3.62
N THR A 42 -9.10 -15.59 -2.42
CA THR A 42 -8.07 -16.50 -1.91
C THR A 42 -8.53 -17.25 -0.65
N ASN A 43 -9.80 -17.12 -0.28
CA ASN A 43 -10.32 -17.55 1.01
C ASN A 43 -9.49 -17.00 2.20
N TRP A 44 -8.96 -15.79 2.03
CA TRP A 44 -8.10 -15.07 2.98
C TRP A 44 -6.74 -15.75 3.26
N ASP A 45 -6.38 -16.78 2.49
CA ASP A 45 -5.10 -17.47 2.60
C ASP A 45 -3.98 -16.73 1.88
N ALA A 46 -2.74 -16.92 2.36
CA ALA A 46 -1.52 -16.44 1.71
C ALA A 46 -1.07 -17.47 0.66
N LEU A 47 -1.68 -17.45 -0.51
CA LEU A 47 -1.39 -18.40 -1.58
C LEU A 47 -0.19 -17.93 -2.42
N PRO A 48 0.75 -18.84 -2.79
CA PRO A 48 1.94 -18.48 -3.55
C PRO A 48 1.67 -17.76 -4.87
N GLU A 49 0.62 -18.11 -5.58
CA GLU A 49 0.18 -17.49 -6.84
C GLU A 49 -0.31 -16.04 -6.68
N TYR A 50 -0.67 -15.66 -5.45
CA TYR A 50 -1.09 -14.29 -5.11
C TYR A 50 -0.01 -13.49 -4.35
N LYS A 51 1.22 -13.96 -4.43
CA LYS A 51 2.38 -13.20 -3.95
C LYS A 51 2.54 -11.92 -4.76
N VAL A 52 2.61 -10.79 -4.08
CA VAL A 52 2.79 -9.47 -4.70
C VAL A 52 4.23 -9.33 -5.20
N GLN A 53 4.39 -8.95 -6.47
CA GLN A 53 5.69 -8.78 -7.11
C GLN A 53 6.05 -7.30 -7.23
N GLN A 54 7.31 -6.97 -7.02
CA GLN A 54 7.80 -5.62 -7.30
C GLN A 54 7.97 -5.46 -8.82
N THR A 55 7.21 -4.54 -9.41
CA THR A 55 7.22 -4.26 -10.86
C THR A 55 8.08 -3.05 -11.23
N SER A 56 8.27 -2.14 -10.30
CA SER A 56 9.25 -1.06 -10.38
C SER A 56 9.59 -0.56 -8.97
N THR A 57 10.50 0.40 -8.85
CA THR A 57 10.86 0.98 -7.55
C THR A 57 9.60 1.46 -6.82
N ARG A 58 9.34 0.90 -5.63
CA ARG A 58 8.21 1.24 -4.75
C ARG A 58 6.83 0.99 -5.37
N LEU A 59 6.73 0.17 -6.40
CA LEU A 59 5.48 -0.26 -7.02
C LEU A 59 5.40 -1.78 -7.03
N PHE A 60 4.32 -2.31 -6.50
CA PHE A 60 4.07 -3.74 -6.34
C PHE A 60 2.74 -4.10 -6.98
N SER A 61 2.65 -5.27 -7.60
CA SER A 61 1.38 -5.74 -8.18
C SER A 61 1.24 -7.25 -8.16
N VAL A 62 0.01 -7.70 -8.34
CA VAL A 62 -0.36 -9.09 -8.52
C VAL A 62 -1.63 -9.16 -9.35
N LYS A 63 -1.74 -10.18 -10.19
CA LYS A 63 -2.95 -10.44 -10.97
C LYS A 63 -3.83 -11.46 -10.27
N ALA A 64 -5.14 -11.23 -10.30
CA ALA A 64 -6.13 -12.17 -9.79
C ALA A 64 -7.33 -12.25 -10.71
N ASN A 65 -7.88 -13.44 -10.87
CA ASN A 65 -9.13 -13.65 -11.60
C ASN A 65 -10.32 -13.39 -10.68
N LEU A 66 -11.25 -12.55 -11.14
CA LEU A 66 -12.53 -12.28 -10.49
C LEU A 66 -13.65 -12.84 -11.36
N PRO A 67 -14.15 -14.05 -11.05
CA PRO A 67 -15.07 -14.76 -11.95
C PRO A 67 -16.50 -14.20 -11.97
N GLU A 68 -16.88 -13.35 -10.98
CA GLU A 68 -18.25 -12.88 -10.84
C GLU A 68 -18.35 -11.36 -11.02
N ALA A 69 -18.94 -10.91 -12.12
CA ALA A 69 -19.29 -9.51 -12.33
C ALA A 69 -20.33 -9.05 -11.32
N GLY A 70 -20.20 -7.81 -10.84
CA GLY A 70 -21.12 -7.20 -9.89
C GLY A 70 -20.99 -7.68 -8.44
N LYS A 71 -20.13 -8.66 -8.18
CA LYS A 71 -19.80 -9.09 -6.81
C LYS A 71 -18.75 -8.19 -6.20
N THR A 72 -18.98 -7.74 -4.98
CA THR A 72 -17.98 -7.02 -4.21
C THR A 72 -16.98 -8.00 -3.61
N TYR A 73 -15.72 -7.85 -3.97
CA TYR A 73 -14.60 -8.60 -3.39
C TYR A 73 -13.93 -7.76 -2.31
N HIS A 74 -13.79 -8.35 -1.13
CA HIS A 74 -13.06 -7.78 0.00
C HIS A 74 -11.65 -8.35 0.01
N PHE A 75 -10.65 -7.52 0.27
CA PHE A 75 -9.26 -7.96 0.28
C PHE A 75 -8.35 -7.02 1.06
N LYS A 76 -7.12 -7.48 1.28
CA LYS A 76 -6.01 -6.72 1.85
C LYS A 76 -4.70 -7.11 1.16
N PHE A 77 -3.71 -6.25 1.29
CA PHE A 77 -2.32 -6.63 1.07
C PHE A 77 -1.71 -6.92 2.43
N ALA A 78 -1.35 -8.16 2.67
CA ALA A 78 -0.82 -8.59 3.96
C ALA A 78 0.23 -9.68 3.81
N ASP A 79 1.10 -9.81 4.81
CA ASP A 79 2.01 -10.95 4.89
C ASP A 79 1.27 -12.23 5.33
N ALA A 80 1.98 -13.38 5.33
CA ALA A 80 1.37 -14.66 5.68
C ALA A 80 0.94 -14.75 7.15
N GLN A 81 1.60 -14.01 8.03
CA GLN A 81 1.41 -14.04 9.48
C GLN A 81 0.43 -12.98 10.00
N TRP A 82 -0.12 -12.12 9.13
CA TRP A 82 -0.94 -10.97 9.53
C TRP A 82 -0.21 -10.00 10.48
N ASN A 83 1.09 -9.79 10.27
CA ASN A 83 1.82 -8.79 11.04
C ASN A 83 1.20 -7.39 10.85
N PRO A 84 0.90 -6.65 11.93
CA PRO A 84 0.20 -5.37 11.82
C PRO A 84 0.88 -4.36 10.89
N SER A 85 2.20 -4.28 10.92
CA SER A 85 2.99 -3.37 10.07
C SER A 85 2.99 -3.76 8.59
N MET A 86 2.57 -4.98 8.26
CA MET A 86 2.49 -5.54 6.92
C MET A 86 1.04 -5.90 6.54
N ASN A 87 0.06 -5.24 7.12
CA ASN A 87 -1.36 -5.45 6.88
C ASN A 87 -1.98 -4.13 6.41
N TYR A 88 -2.17 -4.01 5.08
CA TYR A 88 -2.66 -2.80 4.43
C TYR A 88 -4.13 -2.92 4.08
N GLY A 89 -4.92 -1.99 4.58
CA GLY A 89 -6.33 -1.80 4.24
C GLY A 89 -6.61 -0.36 3.83
N THR A 90 -7.90 -0.01 3.68
CA THR A 90 -8.27 1.36 3.33
C THR A 90 -7.90 2.35 4.43
N ALA A 91 -7.43 3.53 4.03
CA ALA A 91 -7.22 4.66 4.93
C ALA A 91 -8.46 5.57 5.02
N ILE A 92 -9.49 5.29 4.25
CA ILE A 92 -10.75 6.06 4.19
C ILE A 92 -11.90 5.11 4.55
N ASP A 93 -12.63 5.44 5.59
CA ASP A 93 -13.74 4.63 6.07
C ASP A 93 -14.79 4.41 4.95
N ASP A 94 -15.27 3.18 4.83
CA ASP A 94 -16.27 2.73 3.85
C ASP A 94 -15.94 2.99 2.37
N ALA A 95 -14.73 3.43 2.05
CA ALA A 95 -14.34 3.66 0.67
C ALA A 95 -14.19 2.35 -0.11
N ALA A 96 -14.64 2.36 -1.37
CA ALA A 96 -14.41 1.29 -2.32
C ALA A 96 -13.48 1.76 -3.43
N LEU A 97 -12.67 0.82 -3.96
CA LEU A 97 -11.87 1.06 -5.15
C LEU A 97 -12.76 1.15 -6.38
N SER A 98 -12.45 2.09 -7.24
CA SER A 98 -12.95 2.17 -8.61
C SER A 98 -11.84 1.84 -9.58
N LEU A 99 -12.19 1.28 -10.72
CA LEU A 99 -11.21 0.91 -11.75
C LEU A 99 -10.35 2.11 -12.15
N ASN A 100 -9.05 1.94 -12.18
CA ASN A 100 -8.05 2.96 -12.55
C ASN A 100 -8.01 4.20 -11.63
N ARG A 101 -8.58 4.14 -10.44
CA ARG A 101 -8.55 5.24 -9.46
C ARG A 101 -7.81 4.82 -8.20
N PRO A 102 -6.75 5.55 -7.82
CA PRO A 102 -6.01 5.24 -6.60
C PRO A 102 -6.85 5.56 -5.37
N LEU A 103 -6.76 4.69 -4.36
CA LEU A 103 -7.37 4.86 -3.04
C LEU A 103 -6.27 4.85 -1.98
N PRO A 104 -6.22 5.83 -1.07
CA PRO A 104 -5.27 5.81 0.04
C PRO A 104 -5.43 4.57 0.92
N VAL A 105 -4.29 3.97 1.26
CA VAL A 105 -4.20 2.80 2.16
C VAL A 105 -3.30 3.11 3.35
N ARG A 106 -3.42 2.31 4.40
CA ARG A 106 -2.55 2.39 5.57
C ARG A 106 -2.19 0.99 6.07
N ALA A 107 -1.02 0.86 6.66
CA ALA A 107 -0.67 -0.30 7.48
C ALA A 107 -1.42 -0.28 8.81
N TYR A 108 -1.27 -1.33 9.62
CA TYR A 108 -1.97 -1.49 10.91
C TYR A 108 -3.50 -1.47 10.79
N SER A 109 -4.02 -1.95 9.67
CA SER A 109 -5.44 -1.90 9.35
C SER A 109 -6.09 -3.26 9.63
N TYR A 110 -6.62 -3.44 10.85
CA TYR A 110 -7.21 -4.71 11.27
C TYR A 110 -8.55 -5.01 10.61
N LEU A 111 -9.43 -4.01 10.53
CA LEU A 111 -10.83 -4.19 10.10
C LEU A 111 -11.17 -3.45 8.81
N ASP A 112 -10.27 -2.63 8.31
CA ASP A 112 -10.53 -1.74 7.17
C ASP A 112 -10.15 -2.44 5.86
N GLU A 113 -10.97 -3.36 5.42
CA GLU A 113 -10.76 -4.09 4.17
C GLU A 113 -10.90 -3.19 2.96
N LEU A 114 -10.10 -3.46 1.93
CA LEU A 114 -10.29 -2.90 0.61
C LEU A 114 -11.45 -3.61 -0.08
N LYS A 115 -12.23 -2.87 -0.86
CA LYS A 115 -13.40 -3.39 -1.60
C LYS A 115 -13.28 -3.02 -3.07
N PHE A 116 -13.58 -3.96 -3.94
CA PHE A 116 -13.68 -3.71 -5.38
C PHE A 116 -14.81 -4.55 -5.98
N THR A 117 -15.63 -3.92 -6.82
CA THR A 117 -16.73 -4.58 -7.54
C THR A 117 -16.43 -4.50 -9.03
N PRO A 118 -16.05 -5.60 -9.69
CA PRO A 118 -15.80 -5.62 -11.11
C PRO A 118 -17.11 -5.52 -11.90
N GLU A 119 -17.13 -4.70 -12.94
CA GLU A 119 -18.27 -4.63 -13.89
C GLU A 119 -18.32 -5.85 -14.80
N GLN A 120 -17.17 -6.48 -15.05
CA GLN A 120 -17.03 -7.66 -15.90
C GLN A 120 -16.19 -8.72 -15.18
N ALA A 121 -16.52 -9.98 -15.38
CA ALA A 121 -15.65 -11.08 -14.97
C ALA A 121 -14.34 -11.03 -15.75
N GLY A 122 -13.23 -11.36 -15.12
CA GLY A 122 -11.93 -11.37 -15.78
C GLY A 122 -10.75 -11.26 -14.83
N THR A 123 -9.58 -11.08 -15.40
CA THR A 123 -8.34 -10.90 -14.66
C THR A 123 -8.06 -9.42 -14.43
N TYR A 124 -7.81 -9.08 -13.20
CA TYR A 124 -7.48 -7.72 -12.76
C TYR A 124 -6.08 -7.68 -12.16
N GLU A 125 -5.41 -6.56 -12.30
CA GLU A 125 -4.13 -6.27 -11.65
C GLU A 125 -4.38 -5.39 -10.44
N PHE A 126 -4.00 -5.90 -9.27
CA PHE A 126 -4.07 -5.24 -7.98
C PHE A 126 -2.70 -4.68 -7.65
N MET A 127 -2.64 -3.39 -7.37
CA MET A 127 -1.38 -2.67 -7.19
C MET A 127 -1.32 -1.99 -5.83
N LEU A 128 -0.13 -1.98 -5.26
CA LEU A 128 0.21 -1.22 -4.06
C LEU A 128 1.37 -0.28 -4.41
N ASP A 129 1.11 1.02 -4.36
CA ASP A 129 2.01 2.06 -4.84
C ASP A 129 2.48 2.96 -3.70
N PHE A 130 3.79 2.94 -3.44
CA PHE A 130 4.46 3.75 -2.42
C PHE A 130 5.26 4.93 -3.01
N ARG A 131 5.10 5.24 -4.29
CA ARG A 131 5.88 6.31 -4.95
C ARG A 131 5.43 7.70 -4.56
N GLY A 132 4.19 7.88 -4.14
CA GLY A 132 3.65 9.15 -3.68
C GLY A 132 3.97 9.46 -2.20
N HIS A 133 3.41 10.54 -1.68
CA HIS A 133 3.55 10.93 -0.27
C HIS A 133 2.83 9.96 0.69
N LYS A 134 1.78 9.32 0.21
CA LYS A 134 1.02 8.29 0.94
C LYS A 134 0.88 7.06 0.06
N PRO A 135 0.90 5.86 0.64
CA PRO A 135 0.64 4.65 -0.12
C PRO A 135 -0.80 4.62 -0.63
N VAL A 136 -0.98 4.11 -1.84
CA VAL A 136 -2.30 3.93 -2.45
C VAL A 136 -2.45 2.52 -3.01
N ALA A 137 -3.67 2.02 -3.03
CA ALA A 137 -4.06 0.85 -3.80
C ALA A 137 -4.71 1.27 -5.12
N LEU A 138 -4.55 0.45 -6.14
CA LEU A 138 -5.11 0.66 -7.47
C LEU A 138 -5.53 -0.70 -8.05
N VAL A 139 -6.65 -0.74 -8.77
CA VAL A 139 -7.09 -1.90 -9.54
C VAL A 139 -7.24 -1.50 -11.00
N LYS A 140 -6.67 -2.30 -11.90
CA LYS A 140 -6.78 -2.16 -13.36
C LYS A 140 -7.22 -3.47 -13.98
N LEU A 141 -7.75 -3.39 -15.20
CA LEU A 141 -7.84 -4.59 -16.06
C LEU A 141 -6.42 -5.10 -16.37
N ALA A 142 -6.19 -6.39 -16.20
CA ALA A 142 -4.93 -6.99 -16.59
C ALA A 142 -4.84 -7.03 -18.13
N GLN A 143 -3.65 -6.69 -18.62
CA GLN A 143 -3.29 -6.84 -20.04
C GLN A 143 -2.74 -8.22 -20.32
#